data_d9fafcf3dd872f5ab4a45ae509a048be
#
_entry.id   d9fafcf3dd872f5ab4a45ae509a048be
#
_cell.length_a   1.000
_cell.length_b   1.000
_cell.length_c   1.000
_cell.angle_alpha   90.00
_cell.angle_beta   90.00
_cell.angle_gamma   90.00
#
_symmetry.space_group_name_H-M   'P 1'
#
loop_
_entity.id
_entity.type
_entity.pdbx_description
1 polymer ?
#
loop_
_entity_poly.entity_id
_entity_poly.type
_entity_poly.pdbx_seq_one_letter_code
_entity_poly.pdbx_strand_id
1 'polypeptide(L)'
;MDDDDNESLQVECGAVCAEAGGWTEIMGAFRLRTEPRGAALYVHGGPAGVGVKVMDLRVFQTDREARFRQLKDKTDQARKRDVILKLGAATGAASVRVVQMDNSFPFGTCINTTVIQNPAFLDFFTNHFDWAVFENELKWYHTEAQQGQLNYADADALLALCDRLRKRVRGHCVFWSVDGDVQQWVKNLGKDELKSAVQSRLEGLVSRYAGKFPHYDVNNEMLHGQFFRDRLADEDVPAFMFKEVARLDPEPALFVNDFNVECGNDPNATPEKYAEQVAWLESCGAVVGGIGLQGHVQNPVGEVICAALDRLATTGVPIWFTELDVSEPDVSLRAKDLEVVLREAYAHPAVEGVVLWGFMQGTMWRQDAWLVDADGTVNEAGQMFLNLQREWKTDVRGNADGDGNFKFRGFHGRYFVEVTTATGCRMLKTFTVEKGDNTPLLVDLGDA
;
A
#
# COMPACT_ATOMS: atom_id res chain seq x y z
N MET A 1 -32.18 -36.81 -19.95
CA MET A 1 -31.96 -36.11 -18.67
C MET A 1 -30.56 -36.49 -18.25
N ASP A 2 -29.61 -35.84 -18.83
CA ASP A 2 -28.19 -36.13 -18.61
C ASP A 2 -27.68 -35.12 -17.56
N ASP A 3 -27.33 -35.65 -16.39
CA ASP A 3 -26.71 -34.96 -15.26
C ASP A 3 -25.21 -34.83 -15.53
N ASP A 4 -24.80 -33.85 -16.31
CA ASP A 4 -23.39 -33.57 -16.62
C ASP A 4 -22.96 -32.15 -16.19
N ASP A 5 -23.49 -31.63 -15.10
CA ASP A 5 -22.98 -30.40 -14.46
C ASP A 5 -22.18 -30.73 -13.18
N ASN A 6 -21.21 -31.62 -13.29
CA ASN A 6 -20.26 -31.88 -12.20
C ASN A 6 -18.92 -31.24 -12.53
N GLU A 7 -18.90 -29.91 -12.76
CA GLU A 7 -17.65 -29.15 -12.81
C GLU A 7 -17.06 -29.11 -11.42
N SER A 8 -15.94 -29.80 -11.22
CA SER A 8 -15.13 -29.65 -10.02
C SER A 8 -14.36 -28.34 -10.11
N LEU A 9 -14.70 -27.37 -9.26
CA LEU A 9 -13.93 -26.14 -9.13
C LEU A 9 -12.64 -26.44 -8.34
N GLN A 10 -11.49 -26.27 -8.98
CA GLN A 10 -10.20 -26.30 -8.31
C GLN A 10 -9.83 -24.88 -7.89
N VAL A 11 -9.51 -24.69 -6.60
CA VAL A 11 -9.09 -23.41 -6.04
C VAL A 11 -7.72 -23.58 -5.40
N GLU A 12 -6.74 -22.82 -5.88
CA GLU A 12 -5.45 -22.69 -5.22
C GLU A 12 -5.61 -21.76 -4.03
N CYS A 13 -5.47 -22.29 -2.82
CA CYS A 13 -5.77 -21.57 -1.60
C CYS A 13 -4.55 -21.17 -0.77
N GLY A 14 -3.39 -21.77 -1.03
CA GLY A 14 -2.15 -21.40 -0.32
C GLY A 14 -0.91 -21.92 -1.01
N ALA A 15 0.19 -21.19 -0.91
CA ALA A 15 1.51 -21.58 -1.39
C ALA A 15 2.59 -21.14 -0.40
N VAL A 16 3.68 -21.92 -0.29
CA VAL A 16 4.81 -21.61 0.59
C VAL A 16 6.09 -22.19 0.01
N CYS A 17 7.23 -21.56 0.28
CA CYS A 17 8.54 -22.15 0.08
C CYS A 17 8.90 -23.03 1.28
N ALA A 18 9.12 -24.32 1.04
CA ALA A 18 9.48 -25.27 2.08
C ALA A 18 10.95 -25.70 1.92
N GLU A 19 11.69 -25.71 3.03
CA GLU A 19 13.07 -26.18 3.07
C GLU A 19 13.14 -27.69 3.35
N ALA A 20 14.13 -28.35 2.75
CA ALA A 20 14.36 -29.78 2.95
C ALA A 20 14.74 -30.09 4.41
N GLY A 21 14.02 -31.04 5.01
CA GLY A 21 14.26 -31.48 6.39
C GLY A 21 13.68 -30.62 7.49
N GLY A 22 12.98 -29.51 7.14
CA GLY A 22 12.25 -28.64 8.04
C GLY A 22 10.74 -28.86 8.00
N TRP A 23 10.03 -28.23 8.92
CA TRP A 23 8.58 -28.04 8.89
C TRP A 23 8.28 -26.61 8.54
N THR A 24 7.42 -26.40 7.56
CA THR A 24 6.96 -25.07 7.15
C THR A 24 5.43 -25.04 7.27
N GLU A 25 4.90 -23.98 7.90
CA GLU A 25 3.46 -23.76 7.95
C GLU A 25 2.99 -23.21 6.60
N ILE A 26 1.93 -23.81 6.04
CA ILE A 26 1.22 -23.28 4.89
C ILE A 26 -0.12 -22.75 5.37
N MET A 27 -0.39 -21.50 5.10
CA MET A 27 -1.66 -20.85 5.33
C MET A 27 -2.30 -20.49 4.00
N GLY A 28 -3.59 -20.72 3.89
CA GLY A 28 -4.32 -20.35 2.70
C GLY A 28 -5.79 -20.14 3.00
N ALA A 29 -6.52 -19.60 2.06
CA ALA A 29 -7.92 -19.32 2.21
C ALA A 29 -8.70 -19.52 0.91
N PHE A 30 -9.98 -19.78 1.05
CA PHE A 30 -10.91 -19.87 -0.06
C PHE A 30 -12.29 -19.38 0.36
N ARG A 31 -13.06 -18.90 -0.60
CA ARG A 31 -14.46 -18.51 -0.40
C ARG A 31 -15.37 -19.44 -1.20
N LEU A 32 -16.38 -19.96 -0.52
CA LEU A 32 -17.48 -20.70 -1.17
C LEU A 32 -18.69 -19.78 -1.26
N ARG A 33 -19.27 -19.66 -2.45
CA ARG A 33 -20.54 -18.90 -2.66
C ARG A 33 -21.77 -19.76 -2.41
N THR A 34 -21.62 -21.07 -2.51
CA THR A 34 -22.66 -22.05 -2.26
C THR A 34 -22.09 -23.23 -1.48
N GLU A 35 -22.94 -23.96 -0.76
CA GLU A 35 -22.53 -25.17 -0.06
C GLU A 35 -22.10 -26.25 -1.06
N PRO A 36 -20.87 -26.79 -0.97
CA PRO A 36 -20.39 -27.80 -1.91
C PRO A 36 -21.01 -29.17 -1.57
N ARG A 37 -21.28 -29.98 -2.60
CA ARG A 37 -21.71 -31.39 -2.40
C ARG A 37 -20.59 -32.27 -1.83
N GLY A 38 -19.34 -31.85 -1.99
CA GLY A 38 -18.14 -32.49 -1.45
C GLY A 38 -16.95 -31.60 -1.67
N ALA A 39 -15.93 -31.75 -0.84
CA ALA A 39 -14.66 -31.03 -0.96
C ALA A 39 -13.50 -31.98 -0.68
N ALA A 40 -12.42 -31.82 -1.41
CA ALA A 40 -11.16 -32.49 -1.16
C ALA A 40 -10.04 -31.43 -1.08
N LEU A 41 -9.17 -31.56 -0.09
CA LEU A 41 -7.97 -30.76 0.02
C LEU A 41 -6.77 -31.64 -0.28
N TYR A 42 -5.89 -31.15 -1.13
CA TYR A 42 -4.65 -31.84 -1.45
C TYR A 42 -3.49 -30.85 -1.50
N VAL A 43 -2.30 -31.34 -1.23
CA VAL A 43 -1.03 -30.61 -1.31
C VAL A 43 -0.28 -31.15 -2.52
N HIS A 44 0.19 -30.26 -3.38
CA HIS A 44 1.01 -30.61 -4.53
C HIS A 44 2.23 -29.70 -4.63
N GLY A 45 3.17 -30.07 -5.48
CA GLY A 45 4.43 -29.34 -5.68
C GLY A 45 5.62 -30.11 -5.13
N GLY A 46 6.77 -29.55 -5.37
CA GLY A 46 8.07 -30.15 -5.11
C GLY A 46 8.63 -30.91 -6.31
N PRO A 47 9.98 -31.03 -6.41
CA PRO A 47 10.64 -31.77 -7.49
C PRO A 47 10.28 -33.26 -7.47
N ALA A 48 10.28 -33.90 -8.64
CA ALA A 48 10.03 -35.33 -8.76
C ALA A 48 10.97 -36.13 -7.85
N GLY A 49 10.38 -37.06 -7.06
CA GLY A 49 11.13 -37.91 -6.11
C GLY A 49 11.30 -37.32 -4.71
N VAL A 50 10.82 -36.13 -4.44
CA VAL A 50 10.80 -35.53 -3.09
C VAL A 50 9.53 -35.98 -2.36
N GLY A 51 9.71 -36.57 -1.16
CA GLY A 51 8.60 -36.96 -0.29
C GLY A 51 8.13 -35.77 0.56
N VAL A 52 6.85 -35.45 0.51
CA VAL A 52 6.21 -34.43 1.35
C VAL A 52 5.40 -35.10 2.45
N LYS A 53 5.53 -34.61 3.70
CA LYS A 53 4.68 -35.01 4.80
C LYS A 53 3.81 -33.84 5.22
N VAL A 54 2.51 -34.11 5.38
CA VAL A 54 1.52 -33.13 5.87
C VAL A 54 1.06 -33.55 7.26
N MET A 55 0.98 -32.61 8.18
CA MET A 55 0.43 -32.86 9.53
C MET A 55 -0.34 -31.63 10.01
N ASP A 56 -1.17 -31.81 11.00
CA ASP A 56 -1.95 -30.74 11.66
C ASP A 56 -2.86 -29.93 10.71
N LEU A 57 -3.44 -30.62 9.72
CA LEU A 57 -4.40 -29.97 8.82
C LEU A 57 -5.60 -29.46 9.60
N ARG A 58 -5.87 -28.15 9.49
CA ARG A 58 -7.02 -27.51 10.13
C ARG A 58 -7.77 -26.68 9.11
N VAL A 59 -9.09 -26.78 9.11
CA VAL A 59 -9.98 -25.94 8.31
C VAL A 59 -11.01 -25.33 9.27
N PHE A 60 -11.17 -24.02 9.19
CA PHE A 60 -12.11 -23.30 10.04
C PHE A 60 -12.75 -22.13 9.28
N GLN A 61 -13.93 -21.76 9.72
CA GLN A 61 -14.61 -20.59 9.21
C GLN A 61 -13.98 -19.34 9.83
N THR A 62 -13.72 -18.31 9.01
CA THR A 62 -13.25 -17.02 9.51
C THR A 62 -14.40 -16.25 10.18
N ASP A 63 -14.12 -15.60 11.30
CA ASP A 63 -15.02 -14.67 11.99
C ASP A 63 -14.53 -13.23 11.79
N ARG A 64 -15.07 -12.58 10.78
CA ARG A 64 -14.71 -11.21 10.42
C ARG A 64 -14.95 -10.20 11.53
N GLU A 65 -16.04 -10.36 12.30
CA GLU A 65 -16.34 -9.44 13.40
C GLU A 65 -15.38 -9.61 14.58
N ALA A 66 -15.03 -10.84 14.92
CA ALA A 66 -14.02 -11.11 15.94
C ALA A 66 -12.66 -10.57 15.48
N ARG A 67 -12.31 -10.74 14.20
CA ARG A 67 -11.09 -10.18 13.63
C ARG A 67 -11.07 -8.66 13.73
N PHE A 68 -12.14 -7.98 13.37
CA PHE A 68 -12.21 -6.51 13.43
C PHE A 68 -12.08 -5.97 14.86
N ARG A 69 -12.62 -6.68 15.87
CA ARG A 69 -12.38 -6.31 17.27
C ARG A 69 -10.88 -6.37 17.63
N GLN A 70 -10.20 -7.44 17.24
CA GLN A 70 -8.73 -7.55 17.45
C GLN A 70 -7.95 -6.46 16.73
N LEU A 71 -8.31 -6.16 15.47
CA LEU A 71 -7.66 -5.12 14.68
C LEU A 71 -7.88 -3.71 15.27
N LYS A 72 -9.01 -3.46 15.91
CA LYS A 72 -9.25 -2.20 16.61
C LYS A 72 -8.24 -1.97 17.73
N ASP A 73 -7.93 -2.99 18.52
CA ASP A 73 -6.95 -2.91 19.59
C ASP A 73 -5.53 -2.75 19.04
N LYS A 74 -5.19 -3.49 17.98
CA LYS A 74 -3.90 -3.32 17.27
C LYS A 74 -3.75 -1.91 16.67
N THR A 75 -4.81 -1.38 16.06
CA THR A 75 -4.85 -0.01 15.53
C THR A 75 -4.61 1.02 16.64
N ASP A 76 -5.26 0.85 17.78
CA ASP A 76 -5.07 1.76 18.91
C ASP A 76 -3.60 1.78 19.38
N GLN A 77 -2.97 0.62 19.42
CA GLN A 77 -1.56 0.50 19.79
C GLN A 77 -0.60 1.05 18.73
N ALA A 78 -0.85 0.75 17.45
CA ALA A 78 0.06 1.09 16.36
C ALA A 78 -0.06 2.55 15.89
N ARG A 79 -1.26 3.15 16.00
CA ARG A 79 -1.59 4.43 15.34
C ARG A 79 -1.91 5.56 16.28
N LYS A 80 -2.06 5.30 17.60
CA LYS A 80 -2.39 6.33 18.56
C LYS A 80 -1.32 6.46 19.63
N ARG A 81 -1.28 7.64 20.21
CA ARG A 81 -0.43 7.99 21.36
C ARG A 81 -1.24 8.72 22.43
N ASP A 82 -0.88 8.52 23.70
CA ASP A 82 -1.39 9.34 24.78
C ASP A 82 -0.78 10.74 24.71
N VAL A 83 -1.61 11.76 24.89
CA VAL A 83 -1.24 13.18 24.79
C VAL A 83 -1.70 13.92 26.04
N ILE A 84 -0.83 14.75 26.58
CA ILE A 84 -1.14 15.66 27.68
C ILE A 84 -0.85 17.09 27.19
N LEU A 85 -1.93 17.86 27.01
CA LEU A 85 -1.81 19.29 26.73
C LEU A 85 -1.71 20.05 28.06
N LYS A 86 -0.66 20.85 28.24
CA LYS A 86 -0.49 21.73 29.36
C LYS A 86 -0.93 23.15 28.96
N LEU A 87 -1.94 23.66 29.63
CA LEU A 87 -2.60 24.94 29.32
C LEU A 87 -2.24 26.03 30.32
N GLY A 88 -1.44 25.73 31.37
CA GLY A 88 -1.15 26.62 32.49
C GLY A 88 -2.20 26.55 33.60
N ALA A 89 -1.77 26.78 34.84
CA ALA A 89 -2.61 26.66 36.04
C ALA A 89 -3.79 27.65 36.07
N ALA A 90 -3.70 28.78 35.39
CA ALA A 90 -4.78 29.78 35.31
C ALA A 90 -5.99 29.32 34.47
N THR A 91 -5.89 28.20 33.75
CA THR A 91 -6.91 27.68 32.83
C THR A 91 -7.71 26.54 33.40
N GLY A 92 -7.66 26.26 34.69
CA GLY A 92 -8.45 25.23 35.34
C GLY A 92 -9.92 25.34 34.95
N ALA A 93 -10.55 24.19 34.52
CA ALA A 93 -11.89 24.12 33.97
C ALA A 93 -12.13 24.81 32.59
N ALA A 94 -11.07 25.20 31.86
CA ALA A 94 -11.23 25.68 30.50
C ALA A 94 -11.83 24.57 29.61
N SER A 95 -12.73 24.97 28.70
CA SER A 95 -13.25 24.06 27.68
C SER A 95 -12.20 23.85 26.57
N VAL A 96 -11.94 22.61 26.23
CA VAL A 96 -10.93 22.22 25.22
C VAL A 96 -11.59 21.41 24.11
N ARG A 97 -11.29 21.79 22.88
CA ARG A 97 -11.61 21.00 21.68
C ARG A 97 -10.33 20.72 20.92
N VAL A 98 -10.06 19.46 20.63
CA VAL A 98 -8.92 18.99 19.84
C VAL A 98 -9.42 18.28 18.60
N VAL A 99 -9.02 18.76 17.43
CA VAL A 99 -9.42 18.20 16.14
C VAL A 99 -8.17 17.87 15.32
N GLN A 100 -8.10 16.64 14.87
CA GLN A 100 -7.05 16.23 13.94
C GLN A 100 -7.32 16.83 12.56
N MET A 101 -6.35 17.56 12.03
CA MET A 101 -6.40 18.13 10.69
C MET A 101 -6.00 17.09 9.65
N ASP A 102 -4.85 16.45 9.84
CA ASP A 102 -4.30 15.45 8.94
C ASP A 102 -3.88 14.20 9.71
N ASN A 103 -4.14 13.03 9.17
CA ASN A 103 -3.59 11.77 9.67
C ASN A 103 -2.20 11.55 9.05
N SER A 104 -1.24 11.06 9.84
CA SER A 104 0.11 10.76 9.32
C SER A 104 0.17 9.50 8.46
N PHE A 105 -0.88 8.65 8.49
CA PHE A 105 -1.01 7.49 7.61
C PHE A 105 -1.67 7.92 6.31
N PRO A 106 -0.93 7.96 5.20
CA PRO A 106 -1.43 8.49 3.95
C PRO A 106 -2.32 7.49 3.19
N PHE A 107 -3.31 8.05 2.50
CA PHE A 107 -4.04 7.39 1.43
C PHE A 107 -3.72 8.04 0.10
N GLY A 108 -3.48 7.24 -0.93
CA GLY A 108 -3.22 7.69 -2.29
C GLY A 108 -4.11 7.00 -3.30
N THR A 109 -4.01 7.45 -4.57
CA THR A 109 -4.64 6.77 -5.70
C THR A 109 -3.85 6.97 -6.97
N CYS A 110 -4.00 6.07 -7.96
CA CYS A 110 -3.46 6.33 -9.28
C CYS A 110 -4.30 7.38 -10.02
N ILE A 111 -3.61 8.16 -10.84
CA ILE A 111 -4.17 9.18 -11.73
C ILE A 111 -3.51 9.05 -13.10
N ASN A 112 -4.20 9.52 -14.13
CA ASN A 112 -3.66 9.66 -15.49
C ASN A 112 -4.21 10.93 -16.14
N THR A 113 -3.68 11.31 -17.29
CA THR A 113 -4.08 12.55 -18.01
C THR A 113 -5.54 12.57 -18.44
N THR A 114 -6.17 11.42 -18.59
CA THR A 114 -7.59 11.32 -19.00
C THR A 114 -8.51 11.53 -17.80
N VAL A 115 -8.28 10.83 -16.68
CA VAL A 115 -9.20 10.85 -15.53
C VAL A 115 -9.23 12.21 -14.83
N ILE A 116 -8.12 12.96 -14.84
CA ILE A 116 -8.07 14.30 -14.25
C ILE A 116 -8.89 15.35 -15.00
N GLN A 117 -9.36 15.04 -16.23
CA GLN A 117 -10.28 15.89 -16.97
C GLN A 117 -11.73 15.77 -16.45
N ASN A 118 -12.03 14.70 -15.69
CA ASN A 118 -13.34 14.52 -15.08
C ASN A 118 -13.44 15.33 -13.77
N PRO A 119 -14.34 16.33 -13.67
CA PRO A 119 -14.46 17.15 -12.47
C PRO A 119 -14.83 16.36 -11.21
N ALA A 120 -15.67 15.33 -11.31
CA ALA A 120 -16.07 14.50 -10.17
C ALA A 120 -14.89 13.65 -9.67
N PHE A 121 -14.07 13.12 -10.59
CA PHE A 121 -12.84 12.43 -10.23
C PHE A 121 -11.87 13.38 -9.51
N LEU A 122 -11.65 14.56 -10.07
CA LEU A 122 -10.71 15.54 -9.51
C LEU A 122 -11.16 16.04 -8.13
N ASP A 123 -12.45 16.25 -7.94
CA ASP A 123 -13.02 16.65 -6.65
C ASP A 123 -12.80 15.55 -5.58
N PHE A 124 -13.15 14.31 -5.88
CA PHE A 124 -12.95 13.20 -4.95
C PHE A 124 -11.47 12.96 -4.66
N PHE A 125 -10.60 12.99 -5.67
CA PHE A 125 -9.16 12.88 -5.51
C PHE A 125 -8.61 13.98 -4.58
N THR A 126 -9.00 15.23 -4.82
CA THR A 126 -8.50 16.38 -4.06
C THR A 126 -8.87 16.29 -2.58
N ASN A 127 -10.08 15.84 -2.27
CA ASN A 127 -10.64 15.85 -0.92
C ASN A 127 -10.28 14.61 -0.08
N HIS A 128 -9.94 13.47 -0.69
CA HIS A 128 -9.84 12.19 0.01
C HIS A 128 -8.49 11.49 -0.08
N PHE A 129 -7.56 12.00 -0.89
CA PHE A 129 -6.24 11.41 -1.04
C PHE A 129 -5.11 12.42 -0.80
N ASP A 130 -4.03 11.95 -0.21
CA ASP A 130 -2.82 12.74 0.08
C ASP A 130 -1.71 12.49 -0.93
N TRP A 131 -1.75 11.32 -1.57
CA TRP A 131 -0.73 10.84 -2.50
C TRP A 131 -1.34 10.48 -3.85
N ALA A 132 -0.49 10.55 -4.87
CA ALA A 132 -0.78 10.12 -6.21
C ALA A 132 0.30 9.16 -6.72
N VAL A 133 -0.05 8.37 -7.72
CA VAL A 133 0.87 7.63 -8.59
C VAL A 133 0.38 7.81 -10.03
N PHE A 134 1.28 7.98 -11.00
CA PHE A 134 0.88 8.07 -12.39
C PHE A 134 0.72 6.66 -12.95
N GLU A 135 -0.48 6.37 -13.47
CA GLU A 135 -0.82 5.02 -13.91
C GLU A 135 0.14 4.50 -14.98
N ASN A 136 0.48 5.34 -15.98
CA ASN A 136 1.31 4.94 -17.11
C ASN A 136 2.39 5.96 -17.47
N GLU A 137 2.24 7.24 -17.13
CA GLU A 137 2.94 8.36 -17.74
C GLU A 137 4.45 8.42 -17.40
N LEU A 138 4.92 7.65 -16.40
CA LEU A 138 6.33 7.47 -16.09
C LEU A 138 6.92 6.17 -16.63
N LYS A 139 6.09 5.20 -17.02
CA LYS A 139 6.55 3.91 -17.54
C LYS A 139 7.39 4.10 -18.81
N TRP A 140 8.41 3.28 -18.99
CA TRP A 140 9.36 3.45 -20.07
C TRP A 140 8.72 3.41 -21.45
N TYR A 141 7.77 2.50 -21.68
CA TYR A 141 7.04 2.42 -22.95
C TYR A 141 6.19 3.67 -23.25
N HIS A 142 5.79 4.43 -22.22
CA HIS A 142 5.05 5.69 -22.40
C HIS A 142 6.00 6.87 -22.68
N THR A 143 7.09 6.96 -21.90
CA THR A 143 8.05 8.06 -22.01
C THR A 143 9.00 7.93 -23.19
N GLU A 144 9.17 6.72 -23.74
CA GLU A 144 10.02 6.43 -24.91
C GLU A 144 9.42 5.26 -25.71
N ALA A 145 8.24 5.50 -26.32
CA ALA A 145 7.55 4.51 -27.14
C ALA A 145 8.39 4.09 -28.39
N GLN A 146 9.20 4.99 -28.89
CA GLN A 146 10.17 4.76 -29.96
C GLN A 146 11.56 5.19 -29.48
N GLN A 147 12.57 4.39 -29.82
CA GLN A 147 13.94 4.63 -29.40
C GLN A 147 14.43 6.06 -29.72
N GLY A 148 14.92 6.77 -28.71
CA GLY A 148 15.43 8.13 -28.83
C GLY A 148 14.35 9.22 -28.90
N GLN A 149 13.06 8.88 -28.87
CA GLN A 149 11.95 9.84 -28.85
C GLN A 149 11.37 9.98 -27.46
N LEU A 150 12.06 10.76 -26.61
CA LEU A 150 11.63 10.99 -25.25
C LEU A 150 10.44 11.97 -25.17
N ASN A 151 9.40 11.61 -24.42
CA ASN A 151 8.25 12.45 -24.15
C ASN A 151 7.84 12.35 -22.66
N TYR A 152 8.05 13.41 -21.93
CA TYR A 152 7.67 13.54 -20.53
C TYR A 152 6.50 14.52 -20.31
N ALA A 153 5.86 15.00 -21.38
CA ALA A 153 4.87 16.07 -21.28
C ALA A 153 3.69 15.72 -20.36
N ASP A 154 3.20 14.50 -20.45
CA ASP A 154 2.08 14.01 -19.63
C ASP A 154 2.48 13.87 -18.16
N ALA A 155 3.63 13.29 -17.88
CA ALA A 155 4.15 13.16 -16.51
C ALA A 155 4.42 14.55 -15.88
N ASP A 156 5.00 15.49 -16.64
CA ASP A 156 5.22 16.87 -16.18
C ASP A 156 3.90 17.59 -15.87
N ALA A 157 2.87 17.41 -16.69
CA ALA A 157 1.55 18.01 -16.48
C ALA A 157 0.87 17.46 -15.22
N LEU A 158 0.94 16.14 -15.00
CA LEU A 158 0.41 15.51 -13.79
C LEU A 158 1.18 15.92 -12.54
N LEU A 159 2.51 16.01 -12.60
CA LEU A 159 3.32 16.48 -11.49
C LEU A 159 2.99 17.92 -11.12
N ALA A 160 2.85 18.80 -12.12
CA ALA A 160 2.45 20.20 -11.90
C ALA A 160 1.04 20.30 -11.28
N LEU A 161 0.10 19.41 -11.62
CA LEU A 161 -1.21 19.31 -10.98
C LEU A 161 -1.04 18.92 -9.50
N CYS A 162 -0.30 17.87 -9.22
CA CYS A 162 -0.06 17.38 -7.86
C CYS A 162 0.62 18.44 -6.97
N ASP A 163 1.61 19.16 -7.51
CA ASP A 163 2.26 20.28 -6.81
C ASP A 163 1.23 21.37 -6.42
N ARG A 164 0.36 21.79 -7.34
CA ARG A 164 -0.70 22.76 -7.05
C ARG A 164 -1.68 22.27 -5.99
N LEU A 165 -2.02 20.98 -6.01
CA LEU A 165 -2.92 20.34 -5.05
C LEU A 165 -2.21 19.89 -3.77
N ARG A 166 -0.87 20.08 -3.67
CA ARG A 166 -0.02 19.64 -2.56
C ARG A 166 -0.12 18.15 -2.28
N LYS A 167 -0.19 17.34 -3.33
CA LYS A 167 -0.17 15.88 -3.27
C LYS A 167 1.25 15.38 -3.50
N ARG A 168 1.67 14.41 -2.71
CA ARG A 168 2.93 13.69 -2.94
C ARG A 168 2.75 12.68 -4.07
N VAL A 169 3.81 12.36 -4.81
CA VAL A 169 3.73 11.46 -5.96
C VAL A 169 4.76 10.34 -5.82
N ARG A 170 4.36 9.09 -6.03
CA ARG A 170 5.28 7.95 -6.20
C ARG A 170 5.76 7.86 -7.65
N GLY A 171 7.04 7.63 -7.85
CA GLY A 171 7.65 7.43 -9.16
C GLY A 171 7.46 5.97 -9.63
N HIS A 172 6.41 5.69 -10.36
CA HIS A 172 6.05 4.36 -10.86
C HIS A 172 6.13 4.30 -12.39
N CYS A 173 7.01 3.50 -12.95
CA CYS A 173 8.18 2.83 -12.43
C CYS A 173 9.40 3.16 -13.30
N VAL A 174 10.62 2.96 -12.79
CA VAL A 174 11.82 3.20 -13.59
C VAL A 174 11.95 2.11 -14.65
N PHE A 175 11.88 0.83 -14.24
CA PHE A 175 11.86 -0.36 -15.09
C PHE A 175 10.71 -1.29 -14.73
N TRP A 176 10.38 -2.19 -15.66
CA TRP A 176 9.44 -3.27 -15.45
C TRP A 176 10.06 -4.59 -15.96
N SER A 177 10.17 -5.58 -15.06
CA SER A 177 10.91 -6.82 -15.32
C SER A 177 10.17 -7.86 -16.16
N VAL A 178 8.85 -7.74 -16.30
CA VAL A 178 8.01 -8.68 -17.04
C VAL A 178 8.19 -8.46 -18.55
N ASP A 179 8.52 -9.52 -19.28
CA ASP A 179 8.79 -9.43 -20.74
C ASP A 179 7.62 -8.80 -21.51
N GLY A 180 6.37 -9.13 -21.13
CA GLY A 180 5.16 -8.59 -21.77
C GLY A 180 5.08 -7.07 -21.78
N ASP A 181 5.63 -6.44 -20.75
CA ASP A 181 5.55 -5.00 -20.49
C ASP A 181 6.76 -4.20 -20.96
N VAL A 182 7.74 -4.88 -21.55
CA VAL A 182 8.89 -4.22 -22.19
C VAL A 182 8.58 -3.93 -23.64
N GLN A 183 8.82 -2.69 -24.06
CA GLN A 183 8.55 -2.26 -25.43
C GLN A 183 9.45 -2.97 -26.47
N GLN A 184 8.91 -3.20 -27.66
CA GLN A 184 9.54 -4.03 -28.69
C GLN A 184 10.94 -3.57 -29.12
N TRP A 185 11.17 -2.26 -29.20
CA TRP A 185 12.50 -1.76 -29.59
C TRP A 185 13.58 -2.14 -28.57
N VAL A 186 13.26 -2.15 -27.25
CA VAL A 186 14.18 -2.59 -26.19
C VAL A 186 14.47 -4.09 -26.33
N LYS A 187 13.43 -4.92 -26.60
CA LYS A 187 13.60 -6.36 -26.84
C LYS A 187 14.50 -6.69 -28.03
N ASN A 188 14.54 -5.81 -29.01
CA ASN A 188 15.35 -5.99 -30.23
C ASN A 188 16.83 -5.61 -30.04
N LEU A 189 17.20 -4.96 -28.94
CA LEU A 189 18.58 -4.54 -28.68
C LEU A 189 19.53 -5.73 -28.43
N GLY A 190 20.76 -5.59 -28.89
CA GLY A 190 21.86 -6.44 -28.46
C GLY A 190 22.26 -6.13 -27.01
N LYS A 191 23.10 -7.01 -26.42
CA LYS A 191 23.49 -6.90 -25.01
C LYS A 191 24.09 -5.55 -24.61
N ASP A 192 25.05 -5.04 -25.39
CA ASP A 192 25.74 -3.79 -25.11
C ASP A 192 24.84 -2.57 -25.36
N GLU A 193 23.98 -2.64 -26.38
CA GLU A 193 22.97 -1.61 -26.65
C GLU A 193 21.94 -1.55 -25.52
N LEU A 194 21.50 -2.70 -25.01
CA LEU A 194 20.56 -2.76 -23.88
C LEU A 194 21.18 -2.18 -22.60
N LYS A 195 22.47 -2.48 -22.31
CA LYS A 195 23.19 -1.83 -21.21
C LYS A 195 23.19 -0.31 -21.32
N SER A 196 23.49 0.18 -22.53
CA SER A 196 23.50 1.63 -22.80
C SER A 196 22.11 2.24 -22.67
N ALA A 197 21.07 1.54 -23.12
CA ALA A 197 19.68 2.00 -23.01
C ALA A 197 19.22 2.04 -21.54
N VAL A 198 19.55 1.03 -20.72
CA VAL A 198 19.29 1.03 -19.28
C VAL A 198 19.97 2.21 -18.59
N GLN A 199 21.24 2.47 -18.88
CA GLN A 199 21.96 3.63 -18.34
C GLN A 199 21.30 4.95 -18.75
N SER A 200 20.97 5.10 -20.02
CA SER A 200 20.30 6.31 -20.54
C SER A 200 18.93 6.52 -19.91
N ARG A 201 18.16 5.45 -19.67
CA ARG A 201 16.88 5.50 -18.97
C ARG A 201 17.03 6.00 -17.54
N LEU A 202 18.00 5.45 -16.78
CA LEU A 202 18.30 5.88 -15.41
C LEU A 202 18.67 7.36 -15.36
N GLU A 203 19.64 7.77 -16.17
CA GLU A 203 20.09 9.16 -16.21
C GLU A 203 18.99 10.12 -16.66
N GLY A 204 18.25 9.77 -17.71
CA GLY A 204 17.21 10.63 -18.26
C GLY A 204 16.01 10.81 -17.33
N LEU A 205 15.50 9.73 -16.76
CA LEU A 205 14.32 9.79 -15.88
C LEU A 205 14.66 10.32 -14.50
N VAL A 206 15.64 9.69 -13.83
CA VAL A 206 15.90 9.96 -12.40
C VAL A 206 16.49 11.37 -12.23
N SER A 207 17.43 11.79 -13.10
CA SER A 207 17.97 13.17 -13.03
C SER A 207 16.91 14.23 -13.34
N ARG A 208 15.95 13.93 -14.24
CA ARG A 208 14.86 14.87 -14.54
C ARG A 208 13.97 15.14 -13.33
N TYR A 209 13.67 14.11 -12.55
CA TYR A 209 12.75 14.17 -11.42
C TYR A 209 13.44 14.11 -10.05
N ALA A 210 14.76 14.33 -10.00
CA ALA A 210 15.50 14.32 -8.74
C ALA A 210 14.87 15.26 -7.70
N GLY A 211 14.61 14.73 -6.50
CA GLY A 211 13.96 15.44 -5.39
C GLY A 211 12.45 15.68 -5.57
N LYS A 212 11.81 15.11 -6.59
CA LYS A 212 10.37 15.26 -6.85
C LYS A 212 9.53 14.15 -6.25
N PHE A 213 10.01 12.94 -6.29
CA PHE A 213 9.29 11.76 -5.81
C PHE A 213 9.90 11.26 -4.50
N PRO A 214 9.13 11.14 -3.41
CA PRO A 214 9.61 10.54 -2.17
C PRO A 214 9.83 9.02 -2.27
N HIS A 215 9.24 8.35 -3.28
CA HIS A 215 9.36 6.92 -3.53
C HIS A 215 9.61 6.66 -5.01
N TYR A 216 10.42 5.64 -5.32
CA TYR A 216 10.53 5.05 -6.67
C TYR A 216 10.32 3.55 -6.61
N ASP A 217 9.48 3.01 -7.50
CA ASP A 217 9.50 1.60 -7.87
C ASP A 217 10.62 1.42 -8.90
N VAL A 218 11.75 0.86 -8.46
CA VAL A 218 12.98 0.86 -9.28
C VAL A 218 12.89 -0.13 -10.42
N ASN A 219 12.56 -1.38 -10.11
CA ASN A 219 12.35 -2.44 -11.09
C ASN A 219 11.11 -3.25 -10.69
N ASN A 220 10.00 -2.98 -11.36
CA ASN A 220 8.69 -3.51 -11.03
C ASN A 220 8.59 -5.00 -11.35
N GLU A 221 7.93 -5.77 -10.47
CA GLU A 221 7.53 -7.18 -10.66
C GLU A 221 8.70 -8.15 -10.88
N MET A 222 9.72 -8.04 -10.05
CA MET A 222 10.91 -8.90 -10.12
C MET A 222 10.69 -10.34 -9.63
N LEU A 223 9.58 -10.63 -8.93
CA LEU A 223 9.18 -12.01 -8.61
C LEU A 223 8.58 -12.72 -9.81
N HIS A 224 7.97 -11.96 -10.75
CA HIS A 224 7.27 -12.48 -11.91
C HIS A 224 8.03 -12.30 -13.22
N GLY A 225 9.04 -11.42 -13.26
CA GLY A 225 9.81 -11.11 -14.46
C GLY A 225 11.31 -11.03 -14.22
N GLN A 226 12.09 -11.49 -15.21
CA GLN A 226 13.55 -11.48 -15.17
C GLN A 226 14.16 -10.93 -16.48
N PHE A 227 13.40 -10.15 -17.26
CA PHE A 227 13.81 -9.70 -18.60
C PHE A 227 15.23 -9.15 -18.64
N PHE A 228 15.59 -8.24 -17.76
CA PHE A 228 16.91 -7.61 -17.79
C PHE A 228 18.03 -8.55 -17.37
N ARG A 229 17.81 -9.42 -16.38
CA ARG A 229 18.79 -10.45 -15.99
C ARG A 229 19.07 -11.41 -17.14
N ASP A 230 18.01 -11.93 -17.76
CA ASP A 230 18.13 -12.91 -18.85
C ASP A 230 18.81 -12.30 -20.09
N ARG A 231 18.35 -11.13 -20.48
CA ARG A 231 18.86 -10.46 -21.69
C ARG A 231 20.30 -9.97 -21.55
N LEU A 232 20.70 -9.54 -20.35
CA LEU A 232 22.04 -9.10 -20.06
C LEU A 232 22.94 -10.23 -19.56
N ALA A 233 22.38 -11.43 -19.31
CA ALA A 233 23.08 -12.55 -18.67
C ALA A 233 23.92 -12.07 -17.48
N ASP A 234 23.27 -11.35 -16.55
CA ASP A 234 23.89 -10.69 -15.42
C ASP A 234 22.86 -10.59 -14.28
N GLU A 235 23.09 -11.40 -13.25
CA GLU A 235 22.20 -11.49 -12.08
C GLU A 235 22.17 -10.20 -11.27
N ASP A 236 23.23 -9.41 -11.29
CA ASP A 236 23.40 -8.21 -10.48
C ASP A 236 22.71 -6.96 -11.07
N VAL A 237 22.11 -7.06 -12.26
CA VAL A 237 21.46 -5.92 -12.93
C VAL A 237 20.42 -5.22 -12.05
N PRO A 238 19.52 -5.89 -11.34
CA PRO A 238 18.56 -5.18 -10.47
C PRO A 238 19.27 -4.42 -9.34
N ALA A 239 20.28 -5.00 -8.72
CA ALA A 239 21.06 -4.32 -7.68
C ALA A 239 21.83 -3.11 -8.25
N PHE A 240 22.33 -3.20 -9.48
CA PHE A 240 22.89 -2.07 -10.19
C PHE A 240 21.87 -0.96 -10.39
N MET A 241 20.64 -1.28 -10.83
CA MET A 241 19.56 -0.31 -11.01
C MET A 241 19.25 0.44 -9.71
N PHE A 242 19.10 -0.26 -8.58
CA PHE A 242 18.88 0.37 -7.27
C PHE A 242 20.03 1.30 -6.87
N LYS A 243 21.27 0.86 -7.03
CA LYS A 243 22.46 1.67 -6.69
C LYS A 243 22.57 2.93 -7.55
N GLU A 244 22.25 2.83 -8.83
CA GLU A 244 22.28 3.98 -9.73
C GLU A 244 21.15 4.97 -9.44
N VAL A 245 19.95 4.52 -9.13
CA VAL A 245 18.87 5.41 -8.69
C VAL A 245 19.28 6.14 -7.40
N ALA A 246 19.81 5.43 -6.40
CA ALA A 246 20.31 6.04 -5.15
C ALA A 246 21.45 7.04 -5.37
N ARG A 247 22.29 6.82 -6.38
CA ARG A 247 23.38 7.75 -6.75
C ARG A 247 22.86 9.01 -7.43
N LEU A 248 21.84 8.88 -8.27
CA LEU A 248 21.27 9.99 -9.05
C LEU A 248 20.29 10.84 -8.23
N ASP A 249 19.53 10.18 -7.34
CA ASP A 249 18.60 10.83 -6.41
C ASP A 249 18.67 10.10 -5.06
N PRO A 250 19.39 10.64 -4.07
CA PRO A 250 19.67 9.96 -2.79
C PRO A 250 18.54 10.08 -1.75
N GLU A 251 17.55 10.93 -1.96
CA GLU A 251 16.51 11.21 -0.97
C GLU A 251 15.34 10.20 -0.95
N PRO A 252 14.83 9.70 -2.10
CA PRO A 252 13.70 8.80 -2.14
C PRO A 252 13.94 7.45 -1.48
N ALA A 253 12.88 6.89 -0.89
CA ALA A 253 12.85 5.46 -0.56
C ALA A 253 12.68 4.64 -1.86
N LEU A 254 13.57 3.67 -2.06
CA LEU A 254 13.59 2.81 -3.25
C LEU A 254 12.83 1.53 -2.95
N PHE A 255 11.77 1.29 -3.72
CA PHE A 255 10.83 0.21 -3.51
C PHE A 255 11.10 -0.98 -4.44
N VAL A 256 11.01 -2.19 -3.88
CA VAL A 256 10.56 -3.36 -4.63
C VAL A 256 9.04 -3.31 -4.68
N ASN A 257 8.40 -3.69 -5.80
CA ASN A 257 6.94 -3.64 -5.96
C ASN A 257 6.47 -4.86 -6.76
N ASP A 258 5.54 -5.64 -6.17
CA ASP A 258 5.07 -6.88 -6.78
C ASP A 258 3.65 -7.25 -6.32
N PHE A 259 3.00 -8.20 -7.00
CA PHE A 259 1.62 -8.61 -6.77
C PHE A 259 1.50 -10.02 -6.19
N ASN A 260 0.32 -10.39 -5.71
CA ASN A 260 -0.06 -11.68 -5.12
C ASN A 260 0.67 -12.11 -3.83
N VAL A 261 1.64 -11.34 -3.34
CA VAL A 261 2.43 -11.69 -2.16
C VAL A 261 1.55 -11.83 -0.92
N GLU A 262 0.55 -10.97 -0.79
CA GLU A 262 -0.42 -10.94 0.32
C GLU A 262 -1.59 -11.90 0.13
N CYS A 263 -1.73 -12.49 -1.04
CA CYS A 263 -2.84 -13.40 -1.36
C CYS A 263 -2.60 -14.85 -0.91
N GLY A 264 -1.32 -15.21 -0.73
CA GLY A 264 -0.90 -16.52 -0.23
C GLY A 264 -1.09 -17.70 -1.21
N ASN A 265 -1.50 -17.45 -2.45
CA ASN A 265 -1.83 -18.49 -3.43
C ASN A 265 -0.94 -18.51 -4.67
N ASP A 266 0.12 -17.70 -4.70
CA ASP A 266 1.08 -17.65 -5.80
C ASP A 266 2.44 -18.25 -5.38
N PRO A 267 2.86 -19.39 -5.94
CA PRO A 267 4.13 -20.00 -5.58
C PRO A 267 5.35 -19.20 -6.05
N ASN A 268 5.19 -18.25 -6.96
CA ASN A 268 6.26 -17.35 -7.40
C ASN A 268 6.41 -16.13 -6.49
N ALA A 269 5.32 -15.72 -5.84
CA ALA A 269 5.24 -14.48 -5.06
C ALA A 269 4.88 -14.78 -3.59
N THR A 270 5.60 -15.69 -2.92
CA THR A 270 5.41 -15.89 -1.49
C THR A 270 6.12 -14.79 -0.68
N PRO A 271 5.64 -14.48 0.55
CA PRO A 271 6.31 -13.53 1.43
C PRO A 271 7.78 -13.87 1.71
N GLU A 272 8.13 -15.18 1.76
CA GLU A 272 9.50 -15.66 1.93
C GLU A 272 10.38 -15.26 0.76
N LYS A 273 9.95 -15.55 -0.47
CA LYS A 273 10.69 -15.18 -1.70
C LYS A 273 10.88 -13.67 -1.80
N TYR A 274 9.88 -12.91 -1.38
CA TYR A 274 9.98 -11.46 -1.40
C TYR A 274 10.98 -10.94 -0.37
N ALA A 275 10.99 -11.50 0.84
CA ALA A 275 12.00 -11.21 1.86
C ALA A 275 13.41 -11.64 1.41
N GLU A 276 13.55 -12.79 0.74
CA GLU A 276 14.81 -13.24 0.16
C GLU A 276 15.31 -12.29 -0.95
N GLN A 277 14.41 -11.77 -1.79
CA GLN A 277 14.76 -10.79 -2.82
C GLN A 277 15.28 -9.49 -2.21
N VAL A 278 14.64 -8.98 -1.14
CA VAL A 278 15.11 -7.81 -0.39
C VAL A 278 16.52 -8.08 0.18
N ALA A 279 16.70 -9.20 0.90
CA ALA A 279 17.97 -9.56 1.49
C ALA A 279 19.08 -9.73 0.43
N TRP A 280 18.75 -10.29 -0.73
CA TRP A 280 19.69 -10.42 -1.84
C TRP A 280 20.12 -9.06 -2.38
N LEU A 281 19.19 -8.13 -2.65
CA LEU A 281 19.51 -6.77 -3.09
C LEU A 281 20.45 -6.06 -2.10
N GLU A 282 20.16 -6.16 -0.80
CA GLU A 282 20.99 -5.58 0.26
C GLU A 282 22.38 -6.23 0.32
N SER A 283 22.46 -7.55 0.14
CA SER A 283 23.75 -8.26 0.09
C SER A 283 24.62 -7.83 -1.09
N CYS A 284 24.02 -7.36 -2.19
CA CYS A 284 24.69 -6.76 -3.34
C CYS A 284 25.02 -5.27 -3.13
N GLY A 285 24.73 -4.70 -1.95
CA GLY A 285 25.00 -3.30 -1.60
C GLY A 285 23.98 -2.29 -2.12
N ALA A 286 22.80 -2.74 -2.54
CA ALA A 286 21.67 -1.88 -2.80
C ALA A 286 20.97 -1.51 -1.47
N VAL A 287 20.28 -0.37 -1.43
CA VAL A 287 19.42 0.02 -0.31
C VAL A 287 17.98 -0.15 -0.72
N VAL A 288 17.24 -1.00 0.00
CA VAL A 288 15.79 -1.14 -0.19
C VAL A 288 15.08 -0.30 0.87
N GLY A 289 14.41 0.75 0.45
CA GLY A 289 13.74 1.72 1.31
C GLY A 289 12.26 1.40 1.56
N GLY A 290 11.67 0.44 0.81
CA GLY A 290 10.28 0.05 0.97
C GLY A 290 9.92 -1.23 0.24
N ILE A 291 8.92 -1.93 0.77
CA ILE A 291 8.28 -3.09 0.15
C ILE A 291 6.89 -2.65 -0.32
N GLY A 292 6.66 -2.68 -1.63
CA GLY A 292 5.36 -2.46 -2.25
C GLY A 292 4.62 -3.78 -2.45
N LEU A 293 3.44 -3.88 -1.85
CA LEU A 293 2.45 -4.89 -2.17
C LEU A 293 1.44 -4.22 -3.11
N GLN A 294 1.34 -4.68 -4.36
CA GLN A 294 0.39 -4.06 -5.29
C GLN A 294 -1.03 -4.11 -4.72
N GLY A 295 -1.45 -5.23 -4.17
CA GLY A 295 -2.75 -5.32 -3.52
C GLY A 295 -3.91 -5.51 -4.49
N HIS A 296 -3.69 -6.16 -5.63
CA HIS A 296 -4.74 -6.55 -6.57
C HIS A 296 -5.44 -7.81 -6.09
N VAL A 297 -6.40 -7.67 -5.17
CA VAL A 297 -6.96 -8.79 -4.42
C VAL A 297 -8.35 -9.22 -4.88
N GLN A 298 -8.64 -10.50 -4.65
CA GLN A 298 -9.97 -11.10 -4.74
C GLN A 298 -10.20 -11.98 -3.51
N ASN A 299 -11.43 -11.96 -2.98
CA ASN A 299 -11.81 -12.78 -1.82
C ASN A 299 -10.81 -12.69 -0.64
N PRO A 300 -10.42 -11.50 -0.18
CA PRO A 300 -9.38 -11.34 0.84
C PRO A 300 -9.78 -11.99 2.16
N VAL A 301 -8.80 -12.60 2.82
CA VAL A 301 -8.93 -13.14 4.18
C VAL A 301 -7.88 -12.47 5.07
N GLY A 302 -8.33 -11.81 6.12
CA GLY A 302 -7.48 -10.96 6.95
C GLY A 302 -6.31 -11.69 7.59
N GLU A 303 -6.51 -12.93 8.03
CA GLU A 303 -5.48 -13.76 8.65
C GLU A 303 -4.35 -14.08 7.68
N VAL A 304 -4.65 -14.32 6.39
CA VAL A 304 -3.64 -14.57 5.35
C VAL A 304 -2.84 -13.30 5.07
N ILE A 305 -3.54 -12.16 4.90
CA ILE A 305 -2.88 -10.85 4.71
C ILE A 305 -1.97 -10.54 5.91
N CYS A 306 -2.47 -10.74 7.14
CA CYS A 306 -1.69 -10.49 8.35
C CYS A 306 -0.43 -11.36 8.40
N ALA A 307 -0.53 -12.65 8.07
CA ALA A 307 0.62 -13.55 8.06
C ALA A 307 1.70 -13.11 7.05
N ALA A 308 1.27 -12.66 5.86
CA ALA A 308 2.19 -12.10 4.86
C ALA A 308 2.87 -10.81 5.37
N LEU A 309 2.10 -9.91 5.97
CA LEU A 309 2.63 -8.66 6.56
C LEU A 309 3.60 -8.94 7.71
N ASP A 310 3.25 -9.85 8.63
CA ASP A 310 4.11 -10.27 9.74
C ASP A 310 5.44 -10.85 9.23
N ARG A 311 5.39 -11.67 8.17
CA ARG A 311 6.59 -12.25 7.55
C ARG A 311 7.47 -11.18 6.91
N LEU A 312 6.91 -10.27 6.13
CA LEU A 312 7.64 -9.19 5.47
C LEU A 312 8.19 -8.17 6.48
N ALA A 313 7.48 -7.92 7.58
CA ALA A 313 7.95 -7.03 8.64
C ALA A 313 9.27 -7.49 9.29
N THR A 314 9.62 -8.79 9.20
CA THR A 314 10.90 -9.31 9.68
C THR A 314 12.12 -8.75 8.94
N THR A 315 11.94 -8.18 7.76
CA THR A 315 12.99 -7.48 7.00
C THR A 315 13.39 -6.15 7.64
N GLY A 316 12.53 -5.58 8.47
CA GLY A 316 12.71 -4.23 9.02
C GLY A 316 12.42 -3.10 8.03
N VAL A 317 12.00 -3.41 6.79
CA VAL A 317 11.70 -2.45 5.74
C VAL A 317 10.22 -2.05 5.78
N PRO A 318 9.87 -0.75 5.66
CA PRO A 318 8.47 -0.32 5.61
C PRO A 318 7.68 -0.95 4.47
N ILE A 319 6.41 -1.26 4.73
CA ILE A 319 5.49 -1.89 3.76
C ILE A 319 4.45 -0.85 3.33
N TRP A 320 4.12 -0.84 2.04
CA TRP A 320 3.00 -0.08 1.49
C TRP A 320 2.13 -0.97 0.61
N PHE A 321 0.82 -0.79 0.68
CA PHE A 321 -0.05 -1.20 -0.42
C PHE A 321 0.03 -0.12 -1.50
N THR A 322 0.49 -0.49 -2.68
CA THR A 322 0.90 0.49 -3.71
C THR A 322 -0.11 0.65 -4.85
N GLU A 323 -0.99 -0.34 -5.03
CA GLU A 323 -1.92 -0.43 -6.16
C GLU A 323 -3.24 -1.11 -5.77
N LEU A 324 -3.67 -0.91 -4.51
CA LEU A 324 -4.80 -1.65 -3.95
C LEU A 324 -6.08 -1.49 -4.78
N ASP A 325 -6.63 -2.60 -5.20
CA ASP A 325 -7.99 -2.75 -5.67
C ASP A 325 -8.60 -4.08 -5.22
N VAL A 326 -9.92 -4.12 -5.09
CA VAL A 326 -10.67 -5.32 -4.71
C VAL A 326 -11.67 -5.64 -5.81
N SER A 327 -11.40 -6.70 -6.57
CA SER A 327 -12.26 -7.16 -7.66
C SER A 327 -13.41 -8.00 -7.11
N GLU A 328 -14.62 -7.44 -7.09
CA GLU A 328 -15.86 -8.10 -6.68
C GLU A 328 -17.05 -7.36 -7.32
N PRO A 329 -17.84 -8.05 -8.18
CA PRO A 329 -18.98 -7.42 -8.85
C PRO A 329 -20.09 -6.95 -7.90
N ASP A 330 -20.35 -7.71 -6.81
CA ASP A 330 -21.32 -7.31 -5.78
C ASP A 330 -20.73 -6.17 -4.94
N VAL A 331 -21.32 -4.98 -5.04
CA VAL A 331 -20.82 -3.78 -4.37
C VAL A 331 -20.83 -3.88 -2.85
N SER A 332 -21.84 -4.57 -2.27
CA SER A 332 -21.92 -4.76 -0.81
C SER A 332 -20.83 -5.73 -0.33
N LEU A 333 -20.52 -6.76 -1.12
CA LEU A 333 -19.44 -7.69 -0.82
C LEU A 333 -18.08 -7.03 -1.05
N ARG A 334 -17.93 -6.25 -2.13
CA ARG A 334 -16.74 -5.44 -2.39
C ARG A 334 -16.43 -4.49 -1.23
N ALA A 335 -17.45 -3.81 -0.69
CA ALA A 335 -17.29 -2.95 0.48
C ALA A 335 -16.72 -3.71 1.68
N LYS A 336 -17.27 -4.89 1.96
CA LYS A 336 -16.81 -5.75 3.07
C LYS A 336 -15.40 -6.30 2.85
N ASP A 337 -15.04 -6.62 1.62
CA ASP A 337 -13.72 -7.13 1.28
C ASP A 337 -12.65 -6.03 1.33
N LEU A 338 -12.96 -4.85 0.82
CA LEU A 338 -12.09 -3.69 0.94
C LEU A 338 -11.86 -3.31 2.42
N GLU A 339 -12.90 -3.39 3.26
CA GLU A 339 -12.78 -3.16 4.70
C GLU A 339 -11.78 -4.12 5.35
N VAL A 340 -11.79 -5.42 4.98
CA VAL A 340 -10.81 -6.39 5.48
C VAL A 340 -9.39 -5.93 5.19
N VAL A 341 -9.09 -5.62 3.93
CA VAL A 341 -7.72 -5.24 3.52
C VAL A 341 -7.29 -3.95 4.21
N LEU A 342 -8.15 -2.93 4.22
CA LEU A 342 -7.82 -1.63 4.82
C LEU A 342 -7.62 -1.72 6.34
N ARG A 343 -8.42 -2.52 7.05
CA ARG A 343 -8.23 -2.71 8.49
C ARG A 343 -6.96 -3.48 8.83
N GLU A 344 -6.62 -4.52 8.07
CA GLU A 344 -5.34 -5.23 8.23
C GLU A 344 -4.15 -4.31 7.98
N ALA A 345 -4.17 -3.59 6.86
CA ALA A 345 -3.11 -2.65 6.51
C ALA A 345 -2.95 -1.55 7.58
N TYR A 346 -4.05 -0.93 7.99
CA TYR A 346 -4.00 0.17 8.95
C TYR A 346 -3.62 -0.28 10.37
N ALA A 347 -4.00 -1.49 10.77
CA ALA A 347 -3.65 -2.02 12.10
C ALA A 347 -2.21 -2.53 12.18
N HIS A 348 -1.56 -2.84 11.06
CA HIS A 348 -0.22 -3.43 11.06
C HIS A 348 0.87 -2.35 11.22
N PRO A 349 1.78 -2.46 12.23
CA PRO A 349 2.75 -1.39 12.55
C PRO A 349 3.82 -1.14 11.47
N ALA A 350 4.13 -2.14 10.62
CA ALA A 350 5.09 -2.01 9.52
C ALA A 350 4.47 -1.42 8.24
N VAL A 351 3.13 -1.34 8.13
CA VAL A 351 2.48 -0.71 6.98
C VAL A 351 2.43 0.79 7.18
N GLU A 352 2.92 1.57 6.23
CA GLU A 352 3.05 3.02 6.36
C GLU A 352 2.13 3.81 5.41
N GLY A 353 1.43 3.15 4.48
CA GLY A 353 0.47 3.81 3.62
C GLY A 353 -0.25 2.86 2.68
N VAL A 354 -1.31 3.38 2.06
CA VAL A 354 -2.14 2.66 1.08
C VAL A 354 -2.41 3.56 -0.11
N VAL A 355 -2.14 3.05 -1.31
CA VAL A 355 -2.48 3.68 -2.59
C VAL A 355 -3.46 2.79 -3.32
N LEU A 356 -4.62 3.31 -3.67
CA LEU A 356 -5.62 2.62 -4.48
C LEU A 356 -5.23 2.67 -5.97
N TRP A 357 -5.51 1.61 -6.73
CA TRP A 357 -5.27 1.63 -8.18
C TRP A 357 -6.48 2.16 -8.96
N GLY A 358 -6.88 3.38 -8.64
CA GLY A 358 -8.09 4.03 -9.12
C GLY A 358 -9.27 3.86 -8.16
N PHE A 359 -10.39 4.53 -8.49
CA PHE A 359 -11.59 4.48 -7.64
C PHE A 359 -12.89 4.75 -8.39
N MET A 360 -12.86 5.22 -9.65
CA MET A 360 -14.06 5.62 -10.38
C MET A 360 -14.41 4.62 -11.48
N GLN A 361 -15.67 4.30 -11.60
CA GLN A 361 -16.23 3.42 -12.62
C GLN A 361 -15.87 3.89 -14.04
N GLY A 362 -15.45 2.94 -14.87
CA GLY A 362 -15.08 3.19 -16.26
C GLY A 362 -13.69 3.78 -16.47
N THR A 363 -12.95 4.08 -15.39
CA THR A 363 -11.58 4.61 -15.46
C THR A 363 -10.51 3.64 -14.95
N MET A 364 -10.94 2.54 -14.34
CA MET A 364 -10.07 1.54 -13.75
C MET A 364 -9.81 0.39 -14.72
N TRP A 365 -8.64 -0.24 -14.61
CA TRP A 365 -8.32 -1.46 -15.36
C TRP A 365 -9.19 -2.66 -14.93
N ARG A 366 -9.51 -2.79 -13.62
CA ARG A 366 -10.48 -3.76 -13.09
C ARG A 366 -11.85 -3.12 -13.02
N GLN A 367 -12.76 -3.59 -13.89
CA GLN A 367 -14.08 -3.00 -14.08
C GLN A 367 -15.11 -3.36 -13.00
N ASP A 368 -14.69 -4.01 -11.92
CA ASP A 368 -15.51 -4.44 -10.79
C ASP A 368 -14.90 -4.04 -9.42
N ALA A 369 -14.04 -3.00 -9.43
CA ALA A 369 -13.31 -2.56 -8.23
C ALA A 369 -13.59 -1.10 -7.80
N TRP A 370 -14.50 -0.38 -8.48
CA TRP A 370 -14.72 1.05 -8.26
C TRP A 370 -15.46 1.37 -6.95
N LEU A 371 -15.19 2.56 -6.41
CA LEU A 371 -15.76 3.15 -5.19
C LEU A 371 -16.74 4.29 -5.49
N VAL A 372 -16.59 4.90 -6.66
CA VAL A 372 -17.39 6.02 -7.15
C VAL A 372 -17.93 5.64 -8.52
N ASP A 373 -19.23 5.75 -8.70
CA ASP A 373 -19.90 5.45 -9.95
C ASP A 373 -19.55 6.49 -11.04
N ALA A 374 -19.78 6.17 -12.29
CA ALA A 374 -19.41 7.04 -13.42
C ALA A 374 -20.03 8.45 -13.38
N ASP A 375 -21.18 8.62 -12.70
CA ASP A 375 -21.83 9.89 -12.48
C ASP A 375 -21.29 10.70 -11.29
N GLY A 376 -20.30 10.16 -10.59
CA GLY A 376 -19.70 10.75 -9.38
C GLY A 376 -20.40 10.36 -8.07
N THR A 377 -21.41 9.49 -8.10
CA THR A 377 -22.06 8.98 -6.89
C THR A 377 -21.13 8.04 -6.13
N VAL A 378 -20.96 8.27 -4.84
CA VAL A 378 -20.15 7.38 -3.96
C VAL A 378 -21.01 6.16 -3.60
N ASN A 379 -20.61 4.97 -4.05
CA ASN A 379 -21.31 3.72 -3.78
C ASN A 379 -20.98 3.14 -2.38
N GLU A 380 -21.53 1.96 -2.03
CA GLU A 380 -21.31 1.34 -0.72
C GLU A 380 -19.82 1.12 -0.38
N ALA A 381 -19.01 0.69 -1.35
CA ALA A 381 -17.58 0.48 -1.13
C ALA A 381 -16.85 1.81 -0.89
N GLY A 382 -17.21 2.85 -1.64
CA GLY A 382 -16.71 4.21 -1.42
C GLY A 382 -17.18 4.79 -0.07
N GLN A 383 -18.44 4.57 0.30
CA GLN A 383 -18.95 5.01 1.59
C GLN A 383 -18.24 4.31 2.76
N MET A 384 -17.95 3.02 2.62
CA MET A 384 -17.15 2.28 3.60
C MET A 384 -15.74 2.88 3.74
N PHE A 385 -15.05 3.14 2.63
CA PHE A 385 -13.73 3.79 2.64
C PHE A 385 -13.76 5.15 3.37
N LEU A 386 -14.73 6.00 3.07
CA LEU A 386 -14.91 7.29 3.75
C LEU A 386 -15.26 7.14 5.24
N ASN A 387 -16.01 6.10 5.61
CA ASN A 387 -16.32 5.80 7.00
C ASN A 387 -15.05 5.42 7.78
N LEU A 388 -14.16 4.62 7.19
CA LEU A 388 -12.88 4.26 7.81
C LEU A 388 -11.98 5.47 7.98
N GLN A 389 -11.87 6.36 6.98
CA GLN A 389 -11.12 7.61 7.13
C GLN A 389 -11.64 8.48 8.28
N ARG A 390 -12.97 8.48 8.51
CA ARG A 390 -13.58 9.18 9.64
C ARG A 390 -13.34 8.48 10.97
N GLU A 391 -13.44 7.14 11.01
CA GLU A 391 -13.14 6.32 12.19
C GLU A 391 -11.70 6.52 12.66
N TRP A 392 -10.77 6.68 11.73
CA TRP A 392 -9.34 6.88 12.01
C TRP A 392 -8.94 8.35 12.18
N LYS A 393 -9.87 9.17 12.62
CA LYS A 393 -9.66 10.58 12.89
C LYS A 393 -10.06 10.92 14.34
N THR A 394 -9.29 11.80 14.97
CA THR A 394 -9.54 12.27 16.34
C THR A 394 -10.30 13.60 16.34
N ASP A 395 -11.46 13.65 16.99
CA ASP A 395 -12.17 14.88 17.39
C ASP A 395 -12.63 14.66 18.84
N VAL A 396 -11.99 15.32 19.81
CA VAL A 396 -12.29 15.16 21.23
C VAL A 396 -12.57 16.51 21.88
N ARG A 397 -13.49 16.47 22.86
CA ARG A 397 -13.90 17.65 23.64
C ARG A 397 -13.95 17.31 25.11
N GLY A 398 -13.66 18.27 25.94
CA GLY A 398 -13.73 18.13 27.37
C GLY A 398 -13.30 19.40 28.09
N ASN A 399 -12.98 19.27 29.37
CA ASN A 399 -12.47 20.37 30.18
C ASN A 399 -11.05 20.04 30.68
N ALA A 400 -10.23 21.06 30.86
CA ALA A 400 -8.95 20.92 31.54
C ALA A 400 -9.18 20.49 33.00
N ASP A 401 -8.25 19.69 33.54
CA ASP A 401 -8.24 19.32 34.96
C ASP A 401 -7.80 20.49 35.84
N GLY A 402 -7.82 20.26 37.19
CA GLY A 402 -7.46 21.32 38.18
C GLY A 402 -6.03 21.82 38.06
N ASP A 403 -5.16 21.06 37.43
CA ASP A 403 -3.74 21.44 37.18
C ASP A 403 -3.55 22.08 35.80
N GLY A 404 -4.64 22.35 35.07
CA GLY A 404 -4.60 22.94 33.73
C GLY A 404 -4.11 21.99 32.65
N ASN A 405 -4.33 20.65 32.82
CA ASN A 405 -4.00 19.67 31.80
C ASN A 405 -5.26 19.15 31.13
N PHE A 406 -5.15 18.85 29.83
CA PHE A 406 -6.15 18.09 29.08
C PHE A 406 -5.52 16.82 28.50
N LYS A 407 -6.07 15.65 28.83
CA LYS A 407 -5.53 14.35 28.46
C LYS A 407 -6.44 13.66 27.43
N PHE A 408 -5.85 13.11 26.39
CA PHE A 408 -6.56 12.32 25.40
C PHE A 408 -5.60 11.31 24.74
N ARG A 409 -6.18 10.35 24.01
CA ARG A 409 -5.44 9.42 23.16
C ARG A 409 -5.83 9.71 21.71
N GLY A 410 -4.85 10.10 20.89
CA GLY A 410 -5.07 10.57 19.52
C GLY A 410 -4.25 9.83 18.48
N PHE A 411 -4.77 9.73 17.26
CA PHE A 411 -4.03 9.22 16.11
C PHE A 411 -2.82 10.10 15.80
N HIS A 412 -1.79 9.55 15.20
CA HIS A 412 -0.63 10.32 14.75
C HIS A 412 -1.03 11.31 13.65
N GLY A 413 -0.52 12.54 13.69
CA GLY A 413 -0.82 13.58 12.72
C GLY A 413 -0.83 14.99 13.29
N ARG A 414 -1.29 15.95 12.49
CA ARG A 414 -1.39 17.35 12.90
C ARG A 414 -2.75 17.67 13.50
N TYR A 415 -2.72 18.50 14.52
CA TYR A 415 -3.90 18.84 15.30
C TYR A 415 -4.07 20.35 15.42
N PHE A 416 -5.33 20.73 15.52
CA PHE A 416 -5.77 22.02 15.95
C PHE A 416 -6.42 21.90 17.32
N VAL A 417 -6.08 22.80 18.24
CA VAL A 417 -6.70 22.88 19.56
C VAL A 417 -7.30 24.25 19.77
N GLU A 418 -8.53 24.26 20.24
CA GLU A 418 -9.26 25.43 20.72
C GLU A 418 -9.47 25.30 22.23
N VAL A 419 -9.01 26.29 22.97
CA VAL A 419 -9.19 26.42 24.42
C VAL A 419 -10.03 27.65 24.70
N THR A 420 -11.09 27.50 25.48
CA THR A 420 -11.94 28.61 25.92
C THR A 420 -11.93 28.68 27.45
N THR A 421 -11.42 29.75 28.02
CA THR A 421 -11.36 29.93 29.48
C THR A 421 -12.75 30.26 30.03
N ALA A 422 -12.91 30.16 31.35
CA ALA A 422 -14.13 30.58 32.06
C ALA A 422 -14.48 32.05 31.86
N THR A 423 -13.48 32.91 31.57
CA THR A 423 -13.67 34.32 31.26
C THR A 423 -14.03 34.60 29.80
N GLY A 424 -14.12 33.54 28.97
CA GLY A 424 -14.46 33.65 27.55
C GLY A 424 -13.25 33.98 26.65
N CYS A 425 -12.02 33.99 27.16
CA CYS A 425 -10.83 34.11 26.34
C CYS A 425 -10.65 32.83 25.49
N ARG A 426 -10.32 33.00 24.20
CA ARG A 426 -10.10 31.87 23.26
C ARG A 426 -8.65 31.86 22.82
N MET A 427 -8.04 30.68 22.91
CA MET A 427 -6.71 30.37 22.38
C MET A 427 -6.84 29.34 21.29
N LEU A 428 -6.12 29.54 20.18
CA LEU A 428 -6.05 28.61 19.05
C LEU A 428 -4.58 28.26 18.80
N LYS A 429 -4.25 26.98 18.83
CA LYS A 429 -2.89 26.50 18.54
C LYS A 429 -2.92 25.26 17.69
N THR A 430 -1.77 24.92 17.10
CA THR A 430 -1.54 23.68 16.38
C THR A 430 -0.38 22.93 17.00
N PHE A 431 -0.43 21.59 16.93
CA PHE A 431 0.64 20.70 17.36
C PHE A 431 0.61 19.43 16.55
N THR A 432 1.67 18.61 16.66
CA THR A 432 1.79 17.33 15.98
C THR A 432 1.88 16.21 17.01
N VAL A 433 1.13 15.14 16.78
CA VAL A 433 1.28 13.87 17.51
C VAL A 433 2.08 12.93 16.60
N GLU A 434 3.34 12.76 16.93
CA GLU A 434 4.25 11.89 16.20
C GLU A 434 4.23 10.47 16.76
N LYS A 435 4.58 9.49 15.91
CA LYS A 435 4.89 8.13 16.36
C LYS A 435 6.03 8.22 17.39
N GLY A 436 5.89 7.53 18.49
CA GLY A 436 6.88 7.57 19.58
C GLY A 436 6.82 6.28 20.40
N ASP A 437 7.54 6.30 21.51
CA ASP A 437 7.46 5.26 22.53
C ASP A 437 6.12 5.32 23.28
N ASN A 438 5.93 4.42 24.23
CA ASN A 438 4.70 4.34 25.04
C ASN A 438 4.58 5.47 26.09
N THR A 439 5.49 6.46 26.08
CA THR A 439 5.37 7.59 26.99
C THR A 439 4.39 8.64 26.44
N PRO A 440 3.56 9.26 27.31
CA PRO A 440 2.66 10.32 26.86
C PRO A 440 3.43 11.49 26.22
N LEU A 441 2.92 11.99 25.11
CA LEU A 441 3.43 13.21 24.50
C LEU A 441 2.99 14.41 25.33
N LEU A 442 3.95 15.17 25.85
CA LEU A 442 3.69 16.42 26.55
C LEU A 442 3.75 17.59 25.54
N VAL A 443 2.66 18.33 25.43
CA VAL A 443 2.55 19.51 24.58
C VAL A 443 2.26 20.71 25.46
N ASP A 444 3.24 21.57 25.62
CA ASP A 444 3.09 22.84 26.35
C ASP A 444 2.49 23.90 25.42
N LEU A 445 1.30 24.36 25.71
CA LEU A 445 0.59 25.38 24.95
C LEU A 445 0.82 26.80 25.53
N GLY A 446 1.55 26.88 26.64
CA GLY A 446 1.77 28.14 27.38
C GLY A 446 0.49 28.64 28.05
N ASP A 447 0.60 29.74 28.79
CA ASP A 447 -0.53 30.39 29.45
C ASP A 447 -1.50 30.96 28.41
N ALA A 448 -2.80 30.67 28.60
CA ALA A 448 -3.90 31.17 27.78
C ALA A 448 -4.29 32.60 28.13
#